data_080391ac6ecdc45727fdad6e16bf8757
#
_entry.id   080391ac6ecdc45727fdad6e16bf8757
#
_cell.length_a   1.000
_cell.length_b   1.000
_cell.length_c   1.000
_cell.angle_alpha   90.00
_cell.angle_beta   90.00
_cell.angle_gamma   90.00
#
_symmetry.space_group_name_H-M   'P 1'
#
loop_
_entity.id
_entity.type
_entity.pdbx_description
1 polymer ?
#
loop_
_entity_poly.entity_id
_entity_poly.type
_entity_poly.pdbx_seq_one_letter_code
_entity_poly.pdbx_strand_id
1 'polypeptide(L)'
;TGGIRQGDSPSFSLLHGGFLYTVAELVGEKHAYIYQYSLSKDGIPAQTGKKIFLPGGELCHLYAGEKALYASCYGTGDFFAVDYDLEKIRWHRSPGAGVTGAQAEKICPHAHWVSEQDNILYLADLGCDRIYRYELKDGLPEKELEALVLPTGEGPRQLLPEKESGKLLSAQELGGTLRRWENGGCSECVKTSRFDGTNYPGTICMADEKTVIVCNRGANTLSAFSTDGKLRYLGEWATGNWPRHLLQIPGTDLIVNACNKEGTLVIFAWNGKELIRKDEIILPGASCAVYLSGK
;
A
#
# COMPACT_ATOMS: atom_id res chain seq x y z
N THR A 1 0.79 26.86 3.42
CA THR A 1 0.93 25.62 2.62
C THR A 1 1.92 25.88 1.49
N GLY A 2 2.90 25.00 1.35
CA GLY A 2 3.90 25.05 0.29
C GLY A 2 3.96 23.72 -0.45
N GLY A 3 4.57 23.71 -1.62
CA GLY A 3 4.74 22.48 -2.40
C GLY A 3 5.73 22.67 -3.52
N ILE A 4 6.13 21.57 -4.12
CA ILE A 4 6.95 21.54 -5.33
C ILE A 4 6.24 20.73 -6.41
N ARG A 5 6.55 21.02 -7.65
CA ARG A 5 6.09 20.25 -8.80
C ARG A 5 7.16 19.23 -9.17
N GLN A 6 6.85 17.94 -9.09
CA GLN A 6 7.76 16.89 -9.52
C GLN A 6 7.81 16.77 -11.06
N GLY A 7 6.69 16.92 -11.73
CA GLY A 7 6.58 16.78 -13.18
C GLY A 7 6.10 15.41 -13.65
N ASP A 8 6.54 14.34 -12.98
CA ASP A 8 6.15 12.96 -13.28
C ASP A 8 5.12 12.51 -12.24
N SER A 9 4.11 11.74 -12.61
CA SER A 9 2.98 11.28 -11.75
C SER A 9 3.38 10.79 -10.35
N PRO A 10 3.47 11.65 -9.31
CA PRO A 10 3.85 11.24 -7.96
C PRO A 10 2.64 10.66 -7.22
N SER A 11 2.34 9.38 -7.47
CA SER A 11 1.14 8.73 -6.92
C SER A 11 1.33 8.19 -5.51
N PHE A 12 2.57 7.97 -5.08
CA PHE A 12 2.91 7.49 -3.75
C PHE A 12 4.16 8.19 -3.19
N SER A 13 4.18 8.37 -1.88
CA SER A 13 5.28 8.99 -1.16
C SER A 13 5.54 8.28 0.15
N LEU A 14 6.79 8.30 0.61
CA LEU A 14 7.25 7.67 1.84
C LEU A 14 8.25 8.58 2.56
N LEU A 15 8.12 8.71 3.89
CA LEU A 15 9.10 9.38 4.74
C LEU A 15 10.01 8.37 5.43
N HIS A 16 11.31 8.53 5.28
CA HIS A 16 12.30 7.73 5.97
C HIS A 16 13.62 8.49 6.15
N GLY A 17 14.25 8.37 7.33
CA GLY A 17 15.57 8.95 7.61
C GLY A 17 15.64 10.48 7.44
N GLY A 18 14.52 11.20 7.58
CA GLY A 18 14.43 12.65 7.36
C GLY A 18 14.28 13.07 5.90
N PHE A 19 14.14 12.12 4.98
CA PHE A 19 13.91 12.35 3.55
C PHE A 19 12.52 11.89 3.12
N LEU A 20 11.95 12.59 2.14
CA LEU A 20 10.77 12.18 1.42
C LEU A 20 11.20 11.48 0.13
N TYR A 21 10.77 10.25 -0.05
CA TYR A 21 10.92 9.49 -1.29
C TYR A 21 9.59 9.50 -2.05
N THR A 22 9.62 9.78 -3.34
CA THR A 22 8.41 9.79 -4.18
C THR A 22 8.62 8.93 -5.42
N VAL A 23 7.54 8.32 -5.88
CA VAL A 23 7.54 7.56 -7.12
C VAL A 23 7.32 8.47 -8.34
N ALA A 24 7.78 8.04 -9.50
CA ALA A 24 7.29 8.49 -10.80
C ALA A 24 6.50 7.34 -11.43
N GLU A 25 5.18 7.36 -11.27
CA GLU A 25 4.27 6.38 -11.88
C GLU A 25 4.00 6.77 -13.33
N LEU A 26 4.93 6.43 -14.21
CA LEU A 26 4.87 6.75 -15.65
C LEU A 26 3.99 5.72 -16.36
N VAL A 27 2.71 6.05 -16.56
CA VAL A 27 1.72 5.14 -17.15
C VAL A 27 2.10 4.77 -18.59
N GLY A 28 2.13 3.45 -18.86
CA GLY A 28 2.48 2.89 -20.16
C GLY A 28 3.97 2.79 -20.44
N GLU A 29 4.83 3.34 -19.58
CA GLU A 29 6.28 3.22 -19.71
C GLU A 29 6.80 1.92 -19.06
N LYS A 30 7.93 1.42 -19.57
CA LYS A 30 8.61 0.24 -19.00
C LYS A 30 9.78 0.63 -18.08
N HIS A 31 9.74 1.83 -17.56
CA HIS A 31 10.72 2.34 -16.61
C HIS A 31 10.04 3.29 -15.64
N ALA A 32 10.70 3.51 -14.50
CA ALA A 32 10.25 4.44 -13.48
C ALA A 32 11.44 5.08 -12.76
N TYR A 33 11.13 6.06 -11.92
CA TYR A 33 12.13 6.70 -11.08
C TYR A 33 11.63 6.78 -9.63
N ILE A 34 12.58 6.69 -8.70
CA ILE A 34 12.40 7.14 -7.32
C ILE A 34 13.16 8.44 -7.16
N TYR A 35 12.52 9.47 -6.62
CA TYR A 35 13.12 10.76 -6.30
C TYR A 35 13.27 10.92 -4.79
N GLN A 36 14.34 11.57 -4.36
CA GLN A 36 14.57 11.93 -2.97
C GLN A 36 14.48 13.44 -2.77
N TYR A 37 13.81 13.84 -1.71
CA TYR A 37 13.67 15.23 -1.28
C TYR A 37 14.08 15.40 0.17
N SER A 38 14.77 16.48 0.49
CA SER A 38 14.91 16.97 1.85
C SER A 38 13.66 17.74 2.26
N LEU A 39 13.42 17.86 3.56
CA LEU A 39 12.30 18.64 4.10
C LEU A 39 12.81 19.82 4.90
N SER A 40 12.24 21.01 4.66
CA SER A 40 12.46 22.18 5.52
C SER A 40 11.86 21.95 6.91
N LYS A 41 12.12 22.87 7.83
CA LYS A 41 11.49 22.86 9.17
C LYS A 41 9.95 22.89 9.11
N ASP A 42 9.40 23.52 8.06
CA ASP A 42 7.95 23.63 7.84
C ASP A 42 7.40 22.47 6.97
N GLY A 43 8.21 21.43 6.72
CA GLY A 43 7.83 20.27 5.93
C GLY A 43 7.76 20.51 4.42
N ILE A 44 8.31 21.60 3.91
CA ILE A 44 8.31 21.91 2.48
C ILE A 44 9.42 21.09 1.83
N PRO A 45 9.10 20.26 0.80
CA PRO A 45 10.10 19.47 0.08
C PRO A 45 11.04 20.34 -0.76
N ALA A 46 12.32 19.93 -0.84
CA ALA A 46 13.31 20.47 -1.75
C ALA A 46 14.09 19.33 -2.40
N GLN A 47 14.34 19.41 -3.71
CA GLN A 47 15.08 18.38 -4.43
C GLN A 47 16.51 18.23 -3.89
N THR A 48 16.91 16.99 -3.58
CA THR A 48 18.31 16.68 -3.23
C THR A 48 19.20 16.48 -4.47
N GLY A 49 18.59 16.33 -5.65
CA GLY A 49 19.24 15.91 -6.88
C GLY A 49 19.39 14.38 -7.00
N LYS A 50 19.11 13.63 -5.95
CA LYS A 50 19.20 12.16 -5.98
C LYS A 50 17.93 11.56 -6.59
N LYS A 51 18.15 10.64 -7.53
CA LYS A 51 17.11 9.78 -8.10
C LYS A 51 17.73 8.48 -8.60
N ILE A 52 16.94 7.41 -8.64
CA ILE A 52 17.36 6.16 -9.26
C ILE A 52 16.38 5.74 -10.36
N PHE A 53 16.94 5.25 -11.45
CA PHE A 53 16.20 4.61 -12.55
C PHE A 53 15.90 3.16 -12.20
N LEU A 54 14.65 2.71 -12.40
CA LEU A 54 14.24 1.33 -12.30
C LEU A 54 13.78 0.82 -13.67
N PRO A 55 14.29 -0.33 -14.13
CA PRO A 55 13.83 -0.97 -15.37
C PRO A 55 12.50 -1.71 -15.17
N GLY A 56 11.50 -1.00 -14.62
CA GLY A 56 10.16 -1.52 -14.30
C GLY A 56 9.15 -0.38 -14.34
N GLY A 57 8.00 -0.58 -15.01
CA GLY A 57 7.03 0.47 -15.31
C GLY A 57 5.93 0.63 -14.26
N GLU A 58 5.34 1.81 -14.20
CA GLU A 58 4.22 2.18 -13.34
C GLU A 58 4.52 1.91 -11.85
N LEU A 59 5.59 2.51 -11.35
CA LEU A 59 5.98 2.40 -9.95
C LEU A 59 4.91 3.00 -9.05
N CYS A 60 4.23 2.18 -8.23
CA CYS A 60 3.05 2.57 -7.48
C CYS A 60 3.20 2.53 -5.95
N HIS A 61 4.26 1.89 -5.43
CA HIS A 61 4.44 1.76 -3.99
C HIS A 61 5.91 1.72 -3.58
N LEU A 62 6.21 2.28 -2.41
CA LEU A 62 7.50 2.22 -1.72
C LEU A 62 7.30 1.71 -0.29
N TYR A 63 8.25 0.92 0.20
CA TYR A 63 8.31 0.46 1.58
C TYR A 63 9.72 0.62 2.14
N ALA A 64 9.86 1.23 3.32
CA ALA A 64 11.14 1.35 4.00
C ALA A 64 11.38 0.13 4.88
N GLY A 65 12.25 -0.78 4.43
CA GLY A 65 12.77 -1.88 5.23
C GLY A 65 13.96 -1.45 6.09
N GLU A 66 14.55 -2.39 6.82
CA GLU A 66 15.68 -2.06 7.71
C GLU A 66 16.92 -1.53 6.94
N LYS A 67 17.25 -2.12 5.79
CA LYS A 67 18.48 -1.83 5.02
C LYS A 67 18.24 -1.35 3.59
N ALA A 68 17.01 -1.37 3.12
CA ALA A 68 16.69 -1.04 1.74
C ALA A 68 15.31 -0.40 1.61
N LEU A 69 15.17 0.41 0.59
CA LEU A 69 13.88 0.92 0.11
C LEU A 69 13.35 -0.06 -0.94
N TYR A 70 12.20 -0.65 -0.67
CA TYR A 70 11.54 -1.57 -1.60
C TYR A 70 10.56 -0.81 -2.49
N ALA A 71 10.43 -1.25 -3.74
CA ALA A 71 9.62 -0.63 -4.77
C ALA A 71 8.81 -1.67 -5.54
N SER A 72 7.54 -1.36 -5.83
CA SER A 72 6.61 -2.21 -6.59
C SER A 72 6.21 -1.53 -7.88
N CYS A 73 6.52 -2.15 -9.02
CA CYS A 73 6.21 -1.66 -10.37
C CYS A 73 4.97 -2.38 -10.92
N TYR A 74 3.82 -1.71 -10.87
CA TYR A 74 2.52 -2.29 -11.27
C TYR A 74 2.49 -2.68 -12.75
N GLY A 75 2.94 -1.79 -13.64
CA GLY A 75 2.82 -1.98 -15.09
C GLY A 75 3.64 -3.15 -15.62
N THR A 76 4.74 -3.52 -14.95
CA THR A 76 5.60 -4.63 -15.38
C THR A 76 5.63 -5.81 -14.42
N GLY A 77 5.13 -5.66 -13.19
CA GLY A 77 5.12 -6.72 -12.19
C GLY A 77 6.45 -6.94 -11.47
N ASP A 78 7.38 -5.98 -11.55
CA ASP A 78 8.68 -6.06 -10.92
C ASP A 78 8.65 -5.59 -9.47
N PHE A 79 9.46 -6.24 -8.61
CA PHE A 79 9.80 -5.73 -7.29
C PHE A 79 11.31 -5.47 -7.20
N PHE A 80 11.67 -4.34 -6.62
CA PHE A 80 13.07 -3.95 -6.41
C PHE A 80 13.35 -3.66 -4.95
N ALA A 81 14.60 -3.88 -4.52
CA ALA A 81 15.18 -3.25 -3.35
C ALA A 81 16.33 -2.36 -3.80
N VAL A 82 16.34 -1.11 -3.35
CA VAL A 82 17.39 -0.13 -3.63
C VAL A 82 17.98 0.41 -2.33
N ASP A 83 19.19 0.92 -2.35
CA ASP A 83 19.73 1.61 -1.19
C ASP A 83 19.04 2.96 -0.96
N TYR A 84 19.10 3.46 0.27
CA TYR A 84 18.46 4.74 0.63
C TYR A 84 19.15 5.96 -0.01
N ASP A 85 20.37 5.80 -0.47
CA ASP A 85 21.11 6.83 -1.21
C ASP A 85 20.72 6.90 -2.69
N LEU A 86 19.89 5.96 -3.16
CA LEU A 86 19.42 5.84 -4.53
C LEU A 86 20.55 5.64 -5.55
N GLU A 87 21.60 4.92 -5.17
CA GLU A 87 22.77 4.68 -6.03
C GLU A 87 22.72 3.29 -6.69
N LYS A 88 22.14 2.29 -5.99
CA LYS A 88 22.20 0.88 -6.44
C LYS A 88 20.90 0.14 -6.23
N ILE A 89 20.53 -0.68 -7.23
CA ILE A 89 19.58 -1.77 -7.06
C ILE A 89 20.31 -2.91 -6.33
N ARG A 90 19.79 -3.30 -5.16
CA ARG A 90 20.36 -4.33 -4.29
C ARG A 90 19.76 -5.70 -4.53
N TRP A 91 18.52 -5.72 -4.98
CA TRP A 91 17.78 -6.94 -5.26
C TRP A 91 16.65 -6.66 -6.27
N HIS A 92 16.27 -7.70 -7.03
CA HIS A 92 15.21 -7.64 -8.02
C HIS A 92 14.48 -8.98 -8.11
N ARG A 93 13.15 -8.95 -8.05
CA ARG A 93 12.28 -10.05 -8.42
C ARG A 93 11.64 -9.75 -9.77
N SER A 94 11.93 -10.59 -10.77
CA SER A 94 11.35 -10.47 -12.11
C SER A 94 9.87 -10.87 -12.11
N PRO A 95 9.06 -10.29 -13.01
CA PRO A 95 7.64 -10.59 -13.15
C PRO A 95 7.37 -12.09 -13.33
N GLY A 96 6.39 -12.63 -12.60
CA GLY A 96 5.97 -14.02 -12.72
C GLY A 96 7.02 -15.07 -12.35
N ALA A 97 8.16 -14.70 -11.77
CA ALA A 97 9.17 -15.64 -11.32
C ALA A 97 8.56 -16.68 -10.35
N GLY A 98 8.88 -17.95 -10.58
CA GLY A 98 8.35 -19.07 -9.78
C GLY A 98 6.93 -19.52 -10.13
N VAL A 99 6.23 -18.88 -11.06
CA VAL A 99 4.95 -19.35 -11.57
C VAL A 99 5.18 -20.31 -12.76
N THR A 100 4.68 -21.52 -12.66
CA THR A 100 4.91 -22.59 -13.65
C THR A 100 3.61 -23.27 -14.10
N GLY A 101 3.68 -24.04 -15.19
CA GLY A 101 2.55 -24.81 -15.73
C GLY A 101 1.49 -23.95 -16.42
N ALA A 102 0.26 -24.44 -16.49
CA ALA A 102 -0.86 -23.78 -17.19
C ALA A 102 -1.23 -22.39 -16.60
N GLN A 103 -0.79 -22.08 -15.39
CA GLN A 103 -0.98 -20.78 -14.79
C GLN A 103 -0.03 -19.73 -15.39
N ALA A 104 1.19 -20.12 -15.79
CA ALA A 104 2.18 -19.20 -16.36
C ALA A 104 1.72 -18.52 -17.64
N GLU A 105 0.84 -19.16 -18.41
CA GLU A 105 0.29 -18.60 -19.66
C GLU A 105 -0.84 -17.58 -19.44
N LYS A 106 -1.39 -17.52 -18.22
CA LYS A 106 -2.58 -16.72 -17.90
C LYS A 106 -2.29 -15.56 -16.94
N ILE A 107 -1.08 -15.47 -16.40
CA ILE A 107 -0.74 -14.43 -15.45
C ILE A 107 -0.40 -13.12 -16.17
N CYS A 108 -0.86 -12.02 -15.59
CA CYS A 108 -0.44 -10.68 -15.94
C CYS A 108 0.11 -10.05 -14.65
N PRO A 109 1.41 -10.16 -14.37
CA PRO A 109 1.99 -9.68 -13.12
C PRO A 109 1.74 -8.19 -12.91
N HIS A 110 1.26 -7.84 -11.71
CA HIS A 110 1.02 -6.48 -11.28
C HIS A 110 1.50 -6.31 -9.82
N ALA A 111 2.79 -6.05 -9.66
CA ALA A 111 3.40 -5.81 -8.35
C ALA A 111 2.78 -4.58 -7.69
N HIS A 112 2.20 -4.72 -6.49
CA HIS A 112 1.43 -3.62 -5.92
C HIS A 112 1.90 -3.16 -4.54
N TRP A 113 2.32 -4.07 -3.66
CA TRP A 113 2.62 -3.72 -2.27
C TRP A 113 3.76 -4.55 -1.70
N VAL A 114 4.54 -3.92 -0.82
CA VAL A 114 5.56 -4.58 0.00
C VAL A 114 5.27 -4.32 1.46
N SER A 115 5.46 -5.32 2.30
CA SER A 115 5.38 -5.21 3.75
C SER A 115 6.36 -6.18 4.39
N GLU A 116 6.75 -5.91 5.64
CA GLU A 116 7.67 -6.76 6.39
C GLU A 116 7.10 -7.05 7.78
N GLN A 117 7.23 -8.28 8.23
CA GLN A 117 6.89 -8.70 9.58
C GLN A 117 7.75 -9.91 9.97
N ASP A 118 8.30 -9.89 11.19
CA ASP A 118 9.03 -11.02 11.78
C ASP A 118 10.14 -11.57 10.88
N ASN A 119 10.93 -10.68 10.28
CA ASN A 119 12.02 -11.01 9.35
C ASN A 119 11.56 -11.69 8.06
N ILE A 120 10.26 -11.56 7.72
CA ILE A 120 9.66 -12.03 6.47
C ILE A 120 9.22 -10.82 5.64
N LEU A 121 9.68 -10.76 4.40
CA LEU A 121 9.19 -9.81 3.40
C LEU A 121 8.01 -10.44 2.66
N TYR A 122 6.94 -9.69 2.55
CA TYR A 122 5.72 -10.04 1.82
C TYR A 122 5.55 -9.12 0.61
N LEU A 123 5.33 -9.70 -0.56
CA LEU A 123 5.18 -8.99 -1.83
C LEU A 123 3.82 -9.32 -2.46
N ALA A 124 2.90 -8.37 -2.50
CA ALA A 124 1.59 -8.57 -3.13
C ALA A 124 1.68 -8.38 -4.65
N ASP A 125 1.41 -9.43 -5.41
CA ASP A 125 1.25 -9.41 -6.84
C ASP A 125 -0.23 -9.57 -7.19
N LEU A 126 -0.86 -8.44 -7.51
CA LEU A 126 -2.28 -8.33 -7.78
C LEU A 126 -2.68 -9.16 -9.01
N GLY A 127 -1.87 -9.14 -10.06
CA GLY A 127 -2.20 -9.83 -11.30
C GLY A 127 -1.91 -11.32 -11.27
N CYS A 128 -1.06 -11.79 -10.35
CA CYS A 128 -0.77 -13.20 -10.17
C CYS A 128 -1.63 -13.88 -9.10
N ASP A 129 -2.49 -13.15 -8.38
CA ASP A 129 -3.23 -13.65 -7.22
C ASP A 129 -2.32 -14.30 -6.17
N ARG A 130 -1.17 -13.66 -5.88
CA ARG A 130 -0.14 -14.20 -4.99
C ARG A 130 0.41 -13.14 -4.04
N ILE A 131 0.80 -13.62 -2.85
CA ILE A 131 1.66 -12.88 -1.93
C ILE A 131 2.92 -13.72 -1.79
N TYR A 132 4.02 -13.27 -2.43
CA TYR A 132 5.32 -13.93 -2.29
C TYR A 132 5.92 -13.62 -0.94
N ARG A 133 6.72 -14.55 -0.42
CA ARG A 133 7.35 -14.43 0.90
C ARG A 133 8.83 -14.74 0.83
N TYR A 134 9.64 -13.97 1.53
CA TYR A 134 11.08 -14.15 1.62
C TYR A 134 11.55 -14.02 3.06
N GLU A 135 12.37 -14.98 3.53
CA GLU A 135 13.18 -14.76 4.71
C GLU A 135 14.25 -13.71 4.37
N LEU A 136 14.41 -12.74 5.27
CA LEU A 136 15.42 -11.69 5.12
C LEU A 136 16.71 -12.10 5.80
N LYS A 137 17.84 -11.73 5.18
CA LYS A 137 19.16 -11.76 5.77
C LYS A 137 19.85 -10.42 5.51
N ASP A 138 20.39 -9.84 6.58
CA ASP A 138 20.95 -8.50 6.53
C ASP A 138 20.00 -7.46 5.90
N GLY A 139 18.69 -7.62 6.15
CA GLY A 139 17.62 -6.75 5.63
C GLY A 139 17.37 -6.84 4.13
N LEU A 140 17.82 -7.91 3.46
CA LEU A 140 17.55 -8.19 2.04
C LEU A 140 16.95 -9.60 1.86
N PRO A 141 16.14 -9.85 0.83
CA PRO A 141 15.59 -11.18 0.54
C PRO A 141 16.70 -12.18 0.23
N GLU A 142 16.75 -13.28 1.00
CA GLU A 142 17.71 -14.36 0.79
C GLU A 142 17.04 -15.64 0.33
N LYS A 143 16.00 -16.10 1.05
CA LYS A 143 15.35 -17.37 0.78
C LYS A 143 13.87 -17.18 0.49
N GLU A 144 13.42 -17.62 -0.69
CA GLU A 144 12.02 -17.65 -1.05
C GLU A 144 11.29 -18.76 -0.26
N LEU A 145 10.15 -18.39 0.33
CA LEU A 145 9.23 -19.28 1.02
C LEU A 145 8.04 -19.58 0.12
N GLU A 146 7.23 -20.57 0.50
CA GLU A 146 5.97 -20.86 -0.18
C GLU A 146 5.07 -19.63 -0.20
N ALA A 147 4.59 -19.24 -1.39
CA ALA A 147 3.71 -18.08 -1.55
C ALA A 147 2.32 -18.36 -0.98
N LEU A 148 1.68 -17.31 -0.45
CA LEU A 148 0.24 -17.37 -0.17
C LEU A 148 -0.50 -17.22 -1.49
N VAL A 149 -1.30 -18.22 -1.83
CA VAL A 149 -2.03 -18.27 -3.11
C VAL A 149 -3.50 -17.94 -2.86
N LEU A 150 -4.04 -17.01 -3.63
CA LEU A 150 -5.44 -16.61 -3.59
C LEU A 150 -6.22 -17.31 -4.71
N PRO A 151 -7.55 -17.41 -4.58
CA PRO A 151 -8.41 -17.77 -5.72
C PRO A 151 -8.21 -16.81 -6.88
N THR A 152 -8.40 -17.31 -8.09
CA THR A 152 -8.24 -16.51 -9.32
C THR A 152 -9.17 -15.29 -9.33
N GLY A 153 -8.62 -14.12 -9.61
CA GLY A 153 -9.34 -12.86 -9.72
C GLY A 153 -9.58 -12.15 -8.39
N GLU A 154 -8.88 -12.52 -7.33
CA GLU A 154 -8.94 -11.80 -6.04
C GLU A 154 -8.09 -10.52 -6.03
N GLY A 155 -6.89 -10.56 -6.60
CA GLY A 155 -6.00 -9.42 -6.74
C GLY A 155 -5.53 -8.81 -5.42
N PRO A 156 -4.56 -9.40 -4.71
CA PRO A 156 -4.04 -8.83 -3.46
C PRO A 156 -3.37 -7.47 -3.74
N ARG A 157 -3.89 -6.42 -3.11
CA ARG A 157 -3.45 -5.05 -3.34
C ARG A 157 -2.56 -4.51 -2.24
N GLN A 158 -3.05 -4.49 -1.00
CA GLN A 158 -2.32 -4.00 0.17
C GLN A 158 -2.23 -5.07 1.25
N LEU A 159 -1.09 -5.07 1.92
CA LEU A 159 -0.77 -5.93 3.05
C LEU A 159 -0.63 -5.07 4.31
N LEU A 160 -1.17 -5.54 5.43
CA LEU A 160 -1.07 -4.88 6.73
C LEU A 160 -0.76 -5.93 7.80
N PRO A 161 0.49 -5.97 8.31
CA PRO A 161 0.84 -6.81 9.43
C PRO A 161 0.08 -6.43 10.71
N GLU A 162 -0.48 -7.42 11.38
CA GLU A 162 -1.06 -7.27 12.73
C GLU A 162 0.05 -7.54 13.76
N LYS A 163 0.76 -6.48 14.16
CA LYS A 163 2.04 -6.55 14.91
C LYS A 163 2.03 -7.45 16.15
N GLU A 164 0.92 -7.48 16.89
CA GLU A 164 0.85 -8.25 18.16
C GLU A 164 0.49 -9.73 17.95
N SER A 165 -0.18 -10.06 16.86
CA SER A 165 -0.70 -11.41 16.61
C SER A 165 0.16 -12.26 15.68
N GLY A 166 1.13 -11.64 14.98
CA GLY A 166 1.90 -12.29 13.92
C GLY A 166 1.08 -12.61 12.67
N LYS A 167 -0.17 -12.12 12.59
CA LYS A 167 -1.07 -12.31 11.45
C LYS A 167 -0.88 -11.22 10.40
N LEU A 168 -1.33 -11.50 9.19
CA LEU A 168 -1.29 -10.56 8.08
C LEU A 168 -2.70 -10.31 7.55
N LEU A 169 -3.09 -9.06 7.41
CA LEU A 169 -4.28 -8.67 6.66
C LEU A 169 -3.90 -8.33 5.22
N SER A 170 -4.79 -8.68 4.28
CA SER A 170 -4.67 -8.25 2.89
C SER A 170 -6.01 -7.79 2.33
N ALA A 171 -6.01 -6.65 1.63
CA ALA A 171 -7.16 -6.18 0.86
C ALA A 171 -7.06 -6.70 -0.58
N GLN A 172 -8.15 -7.30 -1.07
CA GLN A 172 -8.21 -7.85 -2.43
C GLN A 172 -8.97 -6.88 -3.32
N GLU A 173 -8.26 -6.23 -4.24
CA GLU A 173 -8.84 -5.20 -5.10
C GLU A 173 -9.97 -5.74 -5.98
N LEU A 174 -9.74 -6.88 -6.64
CA LEU A 174 -10.67 -7.41 -7.64
C LEU A 174 -11.76 -8.28 -6.99
N GLY A 175 -11.43 -8.98 -5.91
CA GLY A 175 -12.37 -9.83 -5.16
C GLY A 175 -13.29 -9.06 -4.22
N GLY A 176 -13.00 -7.80 -3.92
CA GLY A 176 -13.80 -6.99 -3.00
C GLY A 176 -13.76 -7.50 -1.55
N THR A 177 -12.65 -8.17 -1.14
CA THR A 177 -12.55 -8.85 0.14
C THR A 177 -11.40 -8.35 1.01
N LEU A 178 -11.52 -8.56 2.32
CA LEU A 178 -10.44 -8.49 3.31
C LEU A 178 -10.15 -9.90 3.79
N ARG A 179 -8.89 -10.32 3.74
CA ARG A 179 -8.43 -11.64 4.20
C ARG A 179 -7.46 -11.51 5.35
N ARG A 180 -7.53 -12.47 6.26
CA ARG A 180 -6.54 -12.66 7.32
C ARG A 180 -5.77 -13.95 7.06
N TRP A 181 -4.46 -13.88 7.22
CA TRP A 181 -3.52 -14.98 7.02
C TRP A 181 -2.85 -15.34 8.33
N GLU A 182 -2.75 -16.63 8.60
CA GLU A 182 -2.13 -17.20 9.78
C GLU A 182 -1.47 -18.52 9.42
N ASN A 183 -0.26 -18.78 9.90
CA ASN A 183 0.49 -20.02 9.67
C ASN A 183 0.60 -20.41 8.18
N GLY A 184 0.72 -19.43 7.27
CA GLY A 184 0.85 -19.67 5.83
C GLY A 184 -0.47 -19.98 5.10
N GLY A 185 -1.61 -19.92 5.76
CA GLY A 185 -2.94 -20.15 5.20
C GLY A 185 -3.91 -19.00 5.41
N CYS A 186 -4.94 -18.90 4.56
CA CYS A 186 -6.05 -17.95 4.77
C CYS A 186 -6.95 -18.47 5.89
N SER A 187 -6.97 -17.78 7.02
CA SER A 187 -7.81 -18.14 8.17
C SER A 187 -9.21 -17.54 8.10
N GLU A 188 -9.33 -16.36 7.49
CA GLU A 188 -10.60 -15.64 7.38
C GLU A 188 -10.69 -14.83 6.08
N CYS A 189 -11.95 -14.71 5.57
CA CYS A 189 -12.26 -13.89 4.40
C CYS A 189 -13.64 -13.25 4.57
N VAL A 190 -13.74 -11.94 4.42
CA VAL A 190 -14.97 -11.16 4.51
C VAL A 190 -15.08 -10.15 3.38
N LYS A 191 -16.30 -9.83 2.92
CA LYS A 191 -16.54 -8.73 1.98
C LYS A 191 -16.24 -7.40 2.65
N THR A 192 -15.61 -6.47 1.91
CA THR A 192 -15.23 -5.16 2.48
C THR A 192 -16.37 -4.15 2.45
N SER A 193 -17.42 -4.36 1.66
CA SER A 193 -18.57 -3.46 1.54
C SER A 193 -19.87 -4.25 1.43
N ARG A 194 -20.97 -3.63 1.83
CA ARG A 194 -22.33 -4.10 1.59
C ARG A 194 -22.94 -3.56 0.31
N PHE A 195 -22.20 -2.77 -0.44
CA PHE A 195 -22.61 -2.24 -1.73
C PHE A 195 -22.88 -3.37 -2.73
N ASP A 196 -24.03 -3.30 -3.42
CA ASP A 196 -24.46 -4.33 -4.40
C ASP A 196 -23.93 -4.05 -5.83
N GLY A 197 -22.80 -3.38 -5.93
CA GLY A 197 -22.11 -3.09 -7.19
C GLY A 197 -20.66 -3.51 -7.14
N THR A 198 -19.92 -3.17 -8.18
CA THR A 198 -18.49 -3.45 -8.22
C THR A 198 -17.74 -2.58 -7.22
N ASN A 199 -17.00 -3.24 -6.34
CA ASN A 199 -16.23 -2.59 -5.29
C ASN A 199 -14.76 -3.02 -5.37
N TYR A 200 -13.87 -2.04 -5.33
CA TYR A 200 -12.42 -2.22 -5.43
C TYR A 200 -11.75 -1.71 -4.14
N PRO A 201 -11.55 -2.55 -3.11
CA PRO A 201 -10.80 -2.13 -1.92
C PRO A 201 -9.47 -1.46 -2.29
N GLY A 202 -9.23 -0.30 -1.70
CA GLY A 202 -8.01 0.46 -1.90
C GLY A 202 -6.96 0.13 -0.84
N THR A 203 -6.76 1.05 0.10
CA THR A 203 -5.86 0.86 1.22
C THR A 203 -6.61 0.50 2.50
N ILE A 204 -5.85 -0.09 3.43
CA ILE A 204 -6.30 -0.43 4.78
C ILE A 204 -5.36 0.19 5.81
N CYS A 205 -5.88 0.60 6.95
CA CYS A 205 -5.08 1.04 8.09
C CYS A 205 -5.73 0.62 9.42
N MET A 206 -4.93 0.44 10.46
CA MET A 206 -5.48 0.30 11.81
C MET A 206 -6.00 1.65 12.28
N ALA A 207 -7.23 1.71 12.79
CA ALA A 207 -7.78 2.88 13.45
C ALA A 207 -7.40 2.93 14.94
N ASP A 208 -7.35 1.76 15.54
CA ASP A 208 -6.89 1.47 16.90
C ASP A 208 -6.26 0.07 16.93
N GLU A 209 -5.93 -0.46 18.10
CA GLU A 209 -5.27 -1.79 18.26
C GLU A 209 -6.11 -2.96 17.73
N LYS A 210 -7.43 -2.80 17.62
CA LYS A 210 -8.39 -3.88 17.33
C LYS A 210 -9.34 -3.59 16.17
N THR A 211 -9.12 -2.48 15.45
CA THR A 211 -10.01 -2.05 14.37
C THR A 211 -9.23 -1.69 13.13
N VAL A 212 -9.51 -2.37 12.02
CA VAL A 212 -9.00 -2.03 10.70
C VAL A 212 -10.08 -1.29 9.89
N ILE A 213 -9.67 -0.22 9.22
CA ILE A 213 -10.49 0.52 8.25
C ILE A 213 -10.04 0.15 6.85
N VAL A 214 -11.01 -0.05 5.96
CA VAL A 214 -10.82 -0.34 4.54
C VAL A 214 -11.48 0.75 3.71
N CYS A 215 -10.79 1.33 2.74
CA CYS A 215 -11.43 2.21 1.78
C CYS A 215 -11.93 1.43 0.56
N ASN A 216 -13.15 1.73 0.10
CA ASN A 216 -13.90 1.02 -0.93
C ASN A 216 -14.13 1.91 -2.14
N ARG A 217 -13.36 1.72 -3.22
CA ARG A 217 -13.54 2.42 -4.50
C ARG A 217 -14.69 1.79 -5.28
N GLY A 218 -15.57 2.58 -5.81
CA GLY A 218 -16.84 2.13 -6.40
C GLY A 218 -17.99 2.32 -5.43
N ALA A 219 -17.98 1.70 -4.26
CA ALA A 219 -18.90 2.01 -3.16
C ALA A 219 -18.71 3.43 -2.62
N ASN A 220 -17.50 3.98 -2.69
CA ASN A 220 -17.11 5.28 -2.15
C ASN A 220 -17.38 5.41 -0.65
N THR A 221 -16.94 4.39 0.09
CA THR A 221 -17.15 4.25 1.52
C THR A 221 -15.86 3.90 2.25
N LEU A 222 -15.88 4.05 3.56
CA LEU A 222 -14.92 3.46 4.50
C LEU A 222 -15.66 2.43 5.36
N SER A 223 -15.15 1.21 5.42
CA SER A 223 -15.70 0.14 6.27
C SER A 223 -14.77 -0.16 7.42
N ALA A 224 -15.32 -0.42 8.60
CA ALA A 224 -14.58 -0.82 9.78
C ALA A 224 -14.82 -2.30 10.10
N PHE A 225 -13.74 -2.99 10.51
CA PHE A 225 -13.79 -4.38 10.96
C PHE A 225 -13.03 -4.52 12.27
N SER A 226 -13.65 -5.22 13.23
CA SER A 226 -12.91 -5.68 14.41
C SER A 226 -11.92 -6.76 14.01
N THR A 227 -10.70 -6.67 14.54
CA THR A 227 -9.65 -7.70 14.44
C THR A 227 -9.51 -8.50 15.74
N ASP A 228 -10.28 -8.16 16.79
CA ASP A 228 -10.33 -8.88 18.04
C ASP A 228 -11.08 -10.22 17.86
N GLY A 229 -10.35 -11.32 17.90
CA GLY A 229 -10.84 -12.63 17.54
C GLY A 229 -11.08 -12.75 16.03
N LYS A 230 -12.31 -13.03 15.61
CA LYS A 230 -12.67 -13.12 14.18
C LYS A 230 -12.89 -11.75 13.56
N LEU A 231 -12.59 -11.65 12.26
CA LEU A 231 -12.93 -10.46 11.47
C LEU A 231 -14.45 -10.21 11.49
N ARG A 232 -14.86 -9.11 12.10
CA ARG A 232 -16.26 -8.77 12.24
C ARG A 232 -16.54 -7.36 11.73
N TYR A 233 -17.46 -7.25 10.79
CA TYR A 233 -17.93 -5.97 10.25
C TYR A 233 -18.57 -5.12 11.37
N LEU A 234 -18.13 -3.88 11.49
CA LEU A 234 -18.61 -2.90 12.48
C LEU A 234 -19.53 -1.86 11.86
N GLY A 235 -19.25 -1.43 10.65
CA GLY A 235 -20.03 -0.40 9.96
C GLY A 235 -19.38 0.07 8.68
N GLU A 236 -20.09 0.94 7.95
CA GLU A 236 -19.65 1.52 6.69
C GLU A 236 -20.18 2.96 6.57
N TRP A 237 -19.32 3.90 6.19
CA TRP A 237 -19.60 5.33 6.14
C TRP A 237 -19.21 5.91 4.79
N ALA A 238 -20.02 6.80 4.26
CA ALA A 238 -19.75 7.49 3.01
C ALA A 238 -18.48 8.37 3.12
N THR A 239 -17.71 8.39 2.04
CA THR A 239 -16.56 9.28 1.86
C THR A 239 -16.61 9.92 0.47
N GLY A 240 -15.53 10.60 0.04
CA GLY A 240 -15.44 11.16 -1.29
C GLY A 240 -15.25 10.10 -2.39
N ASN A 241 -15.38 10.52 -3.64
CA ASN A 241 -15.30 9.64 -4.80
C ASN A 241 -13.89 9.06 -5.00
N TRP A 242 -13.81 7.74 -5.15
CA TRP A 242 -12.59 6.98 -5.39
C TRP A 242 -11.58 7.10 -4.26
N PRO A 243 -11.91 6.66 -3.03
CA PRO A 243 -11.01 6.67 -1.88
C PRO A 243 -9.83 5.74 -2.16
N ARG A 244 -8.64 6.32 -2.38
CA ARG A 244 -7.45 5.58 -2.83
C ARG A 244 -6.50 5.25 -1.70
N HIS A 245 -6.33 6.15 -0.73
CA HIS A 245 -5.33 6.01 0.34
C HIS A 245 -5.89 6.40 1.70
N LEU A 246 -5.52 5.64 2.71
CA LEU A 246 -5.80 5.90 4.13
C LEU A 246 -4.49 6.12 4.89
N LEU A 247 -4.50 7.09 5.78
CA LEU A 247 -3.43 7.35 6.73
C LEU A 247 -4.04 7.57 8.11
N GLN A 248 -3.75 6.71 9.07
CA GLN A 248 -3.99 6.98 10.47
C GLN A 248 -2.89 7.91 10.99
N ILE A 249 -3.25 9.03 11.62
CA ILE A 249 -2.29 9.98 12.18
C ILE A 249 -1.79 9.44 13.53
N PRO A 250 -0.49 9.11 13.66
CA PRO A 250 0.05 8.48 14.85
C PRO A 250 -0.24 9.26 16.14
N GLY A 251 -0.68 8.54 17.18
CA GLY A 251 -1.01 9.13 18.48
C GLY A 251 -2.34 9.88 18.55
N THR A 252 -3.19 9.77 17.53
CA THR A 252 -4.52 10.37 17.47
C THR A 252 -5.58 9.37 17.04
N ASP A 253 -6.85 9.77 17.10
CA ASP A 253 -7.99 9.04 16.53
C ASP A 253 -8.28 9.43 15.07
N LEU A 254 -7.44 10.28 14.46
CA LEU A 254 -7.69 10.85 13.13
C LEU A 254 -7.20 9.92 12.01
N ILE A 255 -8.04 9.82 10.98
CA ILE A 255 -7.77 9.10 9.73
C ILE A 255 -7.97 10.05 8.56
N VAL A 256 -6.95 10.19 7.73
CA VAL A 256 -6.99 10.96 6.48
C VAL A 256 -7.27 10.01 5.34
N ASN A 257 -8.30 10.30 4.55
CA ASN A 257 -8.65 9.57 3.35
C ASN A 257 -8.44 10.43 2.09
N ALA A 258 -7.56 9.99 1.20
CA ALA A 258 -7.35 10.63 -0.10
C ALA A 258 -8.38 10.11 -1.12
N CYS A 259 -9.29 10.99 -1.56
CA CYS A 259 -10.34 10.71 -2.52
C CYS A 259 -9.93 11.23 -3.90
N ASN A 260 -9.31 10.36 -4.70
CA ASN A 260 -8.56 10.76 -5.90
C ASN A 260 -9.43 11.40 -6.99
N LYS A 261 -10.62 10.83 -7.30
CA LYS A 261 -11.52 11.37 -8.33
C LYS A 261 -12.33 12.56 -7.82
N GLU A 262 -12.60 12.63 -6.51
CA GLU A 262 -13.19 13.82 -5.90
C GLU A 262 -12.20 14.98 -5.89
N GLY A 263 -10.93 14.68 -5.73
CA GLY A 263 -9.89 15.70 -5.56
C GLY A 263 -9.92 16.30 -4.16
N THR A 264 -10.09 15.47 -3.12
CA THR A 264 -10.15 15.91 -1.73
C THR A 264 -9.37 14.98 -0.79
N LEU A 265 -8.95 15.54 0.33
CA LEU A 265 -8.58 14.80 1.53
C LEU A 265 -9.72 14.94 2.53
N VAL A 266 -10.35 13.84 2.90
CA VAL A 266 -11.40 13.82 3.92
C VAL A 266 -10.83 13.34 5.24
N ILE A 267 -11.07 14.07 6.31
CA ILE A 267 -10.56 13.75 7.65
C ILE A 267 -11.70 13.18 8.48
N PHE A 268 -11.46 12.01 9.05
CA PHE A 268 -12.37 11.33 9.99
C PHE A 268 -11.71 11.18 11.36
N ALA A 269 -12.54 11.06 12.41
CA ALA A 269 -12.12 10.55 13.70
C ALA A 269 -12.82 9.22 13.98
N TRP A 270 -12.07 8.23 14.45
CA TRP A 270 -12.60 6.96 14.94
C TRP A 270 -12.83 7.05 16.45
N ASN A 271 -14.06 6.91 16.91
CA ASN A 271 -14.40 7.01 18.34
C ASN A 271 -14.55 5.64 19.05
N GLY A 272 -14.07 4.56 18.41
CA GLY A 272 -14.23 3.17 18.91
C GLY A 272 -15.55 2.51 18.44
N LYS A 273 -16.45 3.25 17.77
CA LYS A 273 -17.75 2.75 17.33
C LYS A 273 -18.11 3.17 15.92
N GLU A 274 -17.78 4.40 15.55
CA GLU A 274 -18.12 4.99 14.26
C GLU A 274 -17.06 5.97 13.76
N LEU A 275 -17.03 6.19 12.44
CA LEU A 275 -16.23 7.23 11.79
C LEU A 275 -17.03 8.53 11.74
N ILE A 276 -16.50 9.56 12.38
CA ILE A 276 -17.09 10.90 12.39
C ILE A 276 -16.29 11.78 11.44
N ARG A 277 -16.93 12.26 10.37
CA ARG A 277 -16.31 13.22 9.44
C ARG A 277 -16.03 14.53 10.17
N LYS A 278 -14.78 15.00 10.13
CA LYS A 278 -14.30 16.20 10.83
C LYS A 278 -14.06 17.36 9.90
N ASP A 279 -13.41 17.10 8.76
CA ASP A 279 -12.98 18.16 7.85
C ASP A 279 -12.76 17.62 6.44
N GLU A 280 -12.60 18.54 5.47
CA GLU A 280 -12.27 18.24 4.10
C GLU A 280 -11.35 19.32 3.51
N ILE A 281 -10.31 18.88 2.82
CA ILE A 281 -9.34 19.74 2.14
C ILE A 281 -9.40 19.47 0.65
N ILE A 282 -9.66 20.50 -0.16
CA ILE A 282 -9.63 20.39 -1.62
C ILE A 282 -8.17 20.22 -2.06
N LEU A 283 -7.88 19.08 -2.70
CA LEU A 283 -6.57 18.74 -3.24
C LEU A 283 -6.77 17.89 -4.52
N PRO A 284 -6.86 18.52 -5.70
CA PRO A 284 -7.07 17.78 -6.95
C PRO A 284 -6.02 16.70 -7.18
N GLY A 285 -6.48 15.47 -7.49
CA GLY A 285 -5.61 14.33 -7.73
C GLY A 285 -4.98 13.72 -6.49
N ALA A 286 -5.50 14.02 -5.28
CA ALA A 286 -5.03 13.44 -4.02
C ALA A 286 -4.91 11.90 -4.13
N SER A 287 -3.70 11.34 -4.01
CA SER A 287 -3.43 9.92 -4.21
C SER A 287 -2.78 9.24 -3.02
N CYS A 288 -2.02 10.00 -2.23
CA CYS A 288 -1.31 9.51 -1.05
C CYS A 288 -1.18 10.64 -0.02
N ALA A 289 -1.16 10.28 1.25
CA ALA A 289 -0.83 11.15 2.37
C ALA A 289 0.27 10.51 3.20
N VAL A 290 1.20 11.31 3.71
CA VAL A 290 2.24 10.89 4.66
C VAL A 290 2.23 11.81 5.87
N TYR A 291 2.53 11.25 7.04
CA TYR A 291 2.60 12.01 8.28
C TYR A 291 4.03 12.47 8.53
N LEU A 292 4.21 13.76 8.71
CA LEU A 292 5.45 14.35 9.18
C LEU A 292 5.30 14.67 10.66
N SER A 293 6.00 13.92 11.54
CA SER A 293 6.05 14.27 12.96
C SER A 293 6.70 15.64 13.11
N GLY A 294 6.01 16.54 13.81
CA GLY A 294 6.63 17.80 14.22
C GLY A 294 7.91 17.51 15.02
N LYS A 295 9.00 18.20 14.67
CA LYS A 295 10.24 18.16 15.45
C LYS A 295 10.10 18.92 16.73
#